data_65b4994b6fe5b6528447d754a9746208
#
_entry.id   65b4994b6fe5b6528447d754a9746208
#
_cell.length_a   1.000
_cell.length_b   1.000
_cell.length_c   1.000
_cell.angle_alpha   90.00
_cell.angle_beta   90.00
_cell.angle_gamma   90.00
#
_symmetry.space_group_name_H-M   'P 1'
#
loop_
_entity.id
_entity.type
_entity.pdbx_description
1 polymer ?
#
loop_
_entity_poly.entity_id
_entity_poly.type
_entity_poly.pdbx_seq_one_letter_code
_entity_poly.pdbx_strand_id
1 'polypeptide(L)'
;MSKTVALKFLQMSLVTLTTDYGSRDPYAAALKGRLYTEVPDARIVDISHEVSPLHLEEAAFLLGHSFGHYPKGSIHLVAVDEGHSKEVRPLLMLKEGHWFIGPDNGVLHMIRPEIRADQLLEIDFRSEATNFPALDIYVPAAAHLLRSGAGDLLGHPTDTMIEKKIMRPTLGNEKASITGIVQHIDAYGNLISNIPGSWIKEYQGDRSLEIDLGRRQKISKLCTHYREMDDGLPLALINSMGYLEIAVKRQAGPANNGASQLLGLYLRDRIEVRFT
;
A
#
# COMPACT_ATOMS: atom_id res chain seq x y z
N MET A 1 15.03 44.97 -21.38
CA MET A 1 13.73 44.37 -20.97
C MET A 1 13.89 42.87 -21.07
N SER A 2 14.29 42.25 -19.97
CA SER A 2 14.49 40.79 -19.91
C SER A 2 13.17 40.10 -19.65
N LYS A 3 12.70 39.29 -20.62
CA LYS A 3 11.56 38.41 -20.44
C LYS A 3 12.04 37.17 -19.69
N THR A 4 11.94 37.21 -18.38
CA THR A 4 12.00 35.99 -17.56
C THR A 4 10.75 35.18 -17.92
N VAL A 5 10.91 34.24 -18.81
CA VAL A 5 9.91 33.19 -19.05
C VAL A 5 9.97 32.30 -17.81
N ALA A 6 9.06 32.54 -16.86
CA ALA A 6 8.77 31.61 -15.82
C ALA A 6 8.28 30.33 -16.52
N LEU A 7 9.13 29.30 -16.57
CA LEU A 7 8.71 27.94 -16.81
C LEU A 7 7.75 27.59 -15.67
N LYS A 8 6.46 27.81 -15.89
CA LYS A 8 5.41 27.20 -15.10
C LYS A 8 5.61 25.69 -15.33
N PHE A 9 6.33 25.03 -14.43
CA PHE A 9 6.27 23.59 -14.37
C PHE A 9 4.79 23.27 -14.39
N LEU A 10 4.32 22.61 -15.43
CA LEU A 10 3.02 22.00 -15.48
C LEU A 10 2.99 21.03 -14.27
N GLN A 11 2.52 21.52 -13.15
CA GLN A 11 2.28 20.71 -11.99
C GLN A 11 1.27 19.68 -12.43
N MET A 12 1.75 18.43 -12.62
CA MET A 12 0.88 17.37 -13.11
C MET A 12 -0.20 17.16 -12.06
N SER A 13 -1.42 17.57 -12.39
CA SER A 13 -2.60 17.47 -11.53
C SER A 13 -3.02 16.02 -11.42
N LEU A 14 -2.21 15.17 -10.74
CA LEU A 14 -2.42 13.74 -10.62
C LEU A 14 -2.93 13.39 -9.23
N VAL A 15 -4.08 12.73 -9.20
CA VAL A 15 -4.70 12.20 -7.99
C VAL A 15 -4.84 10.70 -8.11
N THR A 16 -4.43 9.95 -7.10
CA THR A 16 -4.71 8.51 -7.02
C THR A 16 -5.76 8.22 -5.96
N LEU A 17 -6.56 7.18 -6.18
CA LEU A 17 -7.62 6.76 -5.28
C LEU A 17 -7.34 5.34 -4.77
N THR A 18 -7.40 5.18 -3.43
CA THR A 18 -7.36 3.89 -2.74
C THR A 18 -8.54 3.84 -1.77
N THR A 19 -9.50 2.97 -2.02
CA THR A 19 -10.74 2.90 -1.21
C THR A 19 -11.18 1.45 -0.99
N ASP A 20 -12.07 1.24 -0.02
CA ASP A 20 -12.77 -0.02 0.23
C ASP A 20 -14.23 0.00 -0.26
N TYR A 21 -14.56 0.90 -1.19
CA TYR A 21 -15.93 1.11 -1.67
C TYR A 21 -16.37 0.09 -2.73
N GLY A 22 -15.42 -0.67 -3.28
CA GLY A 22 -15.66 -1.49 -4.47
C GLY A 22 -15.91 -0.68 -5.74
N SER A 23 -16.08 -1.40 -6.84
CA SER A 23 -16.39 -0.82 -8.15
C SER A 23 -17.87 -0.96 -8.52
N ARG A 24 -18.65 -1.67 -7.71
CA ARG A 24 -20.06 -1.96 -7.96
C ARG A 24 -20.99 -0.79 -7.60
N ASP A 25 -20.69 -0.12 -6.50
CA ASP A 25 -21.50 0.95 -5.93
C ASP A 25 -21.06 2.34 -6.44
N PRO A 26 -21.89 3.39 -6.27
CA PRO A 26 -21.63 4.70 -6.88
C PRO A 26 -20.52 5.51 -6.20
N TYR A 27 -20.01 5.10 -5.04
CA TYR A 27 -19.15 5.92 -4.20
C TYR A 27 -17.84 6.34 -4.88
N ALA A 28 -17.11 5.39 -5.47
CA ALA A 28 -15.88 5.68 -6.21
C ALA A 28 -16.13 6.60 -7.43
N ALA A 29 -17.25 6.39 -8.12
CA ALA A 29 -17.65 7.23 -9.24
C ALA A 29 -18.00 8.66 -8.77
N ALA A 30 -18.65 8.82 -7.63
CA ALA A 30 -18.98 10.13 -7.05
C ALA A 30 -17.72 10.94 -6.70
N LEU A 31 -16.68 10.29 -6.12
CA LEU A 31 -15.39 10.95 -5.87
C LEU A 31 -14.77 11.49 -7.16
N LYS A 32 -14.75 10.68 -8.21
CA LYS A 32 -14.20 11.09 -9.52
C LYS A 32 -15.00 12.23 -10.13
N GLY A 33 -16.34 12.11 -10.11
CA GLY A 33 -17.22 13.16 -10.61
C GLY A 33 -17.01 14.49 -9.91
N ARG A 34 -16.87 14.47 -8.57
CA ARG A 34 -16.59 15.68 -7.78
C ARG A 34 -15.20 16.24 -8.09
N LEU A 35 -14.17 15.39 -8.19
CA LEU A 35 -12.81 15.84 -8.57
C LEU A 35 -12.81 16.53 -9.93
N TYR A 36 -13.48 15.98 -10.94
CA TYR A 36 -13.60 16.61 -12.27
C TYR A 36 -14.39 17.91 -12.23
N THR A 37 -15.39 18.03 -11.36
CA THR A 37 -16.12 19.28 -11.17
C THR A 37 -15.24 20.37 -10.58
N GLU A 38 -14.42 20.01 -9.57
CA GLU A 38 -13.52 20.96 -8.91
C GLU A 38 -12.29 21.29 -9.76
N VAL A 39 -11.71 20.29 -10.46
CA VAL A 39 -10.51 20.42 -11.26
C VAL A 39 -10.69 19.64 -12.57
N PRO A 40 -11.26 20.25 -13.62
CA PRO A 40 -11.60 19.57 -14.89
C PRO A 40 -10.41 18.87 -15.56
N ASP A 41 -9.20 19.39 -15.40
CA ASP A 41 -7.98 18.86 -15.99
C ASP A 41 -7.25 17.85 -15.07
N ALA A 42 -7.84 17.45 -13.94
CA ALA A 42 -7.26 16.47 -13.05
C ALA A 42 -7.08 15.12 -13.73
N ARG A 43 -5.91 14.50 -13.54
CA ARG A 43 -5.68 13.12 -13.95
C ARG A 43 -5.94 12.22 -12.76
N ILE A 44 -6.99 11.40 -12.84
CA ILE A 44 -7.39 10.50 -11.77
C ILE A 44 -6.96 9.08 -12.14
N VAL A 45 -6.29 8.41 -11.22
CA VAL A 45 -5.83 7.02 -11.37
C VAL A 45 -6.28 6.21 -10.17
N ASP A 46 -6.92 5.08 -10.42
CA ASP A 46 -7.27 4.15 -9.36
C ASP A 46 -6.07 3.26 -9.02
N ILE A 47 -5.67 3.26 -7.75
CA ILE A 47 -4.78 2.22 -7.25
C ILE A 47 -5.62 0.97 -6.96
N SER A 48 -6.67 1.12 -6.17
CA SER A 48 -7.67 0.08 -5.95
C SER A 48 -8.92 0.67 -5.32
N HIS A 49 -10.08 0.17 -5.71
CA HIS A 49 -11.34 0.33 -4.99
C HIS A 49 -11.77 -0.97 -4.29
N GLU A 50 -11.00 -2.05 -4.51
CA GLU A 50 -11.30 -3.39 -4.01
C GLU A 50 -10.48 -3.75 -2.75
N VAL A 51 -10.07 -2.75 -1.97
CA VAL A 51 -9.54 -3.00 -0.64
C VAL A 51 -10.62 -3.70 0.17
N SER A 52 -10.27 -4.77 0.86
CA SER A 52 -11.23 -5.47 1.73
C SER A 52 -11.80 -4.49 2.76
N PRO A 53 -13.11 -4.48 3.00
CA PRO A 53 -13.74 -3.52 3.90
C PRO A 53 -13.02 -3.42 5.25
N LEU A 54 -12.68 -2.19 5.66
CA LEU A 54 -12.02 -1.86 6.92
C LEU A 54 -10.57 -2.40 7.06
N HIS A 55 -9.95 -2.91 5.99
CA HIS A 55 -8.64 -3.56 6.06
C HIS A 55 -7.50 -2.58 5.77
N LEU A 56 -7.06 -1.87 6.81
CA LEU A 56 -6.05 -0.81 6.72
C LEU A 56 -4.68 -1.31 6.23
N GLU A 57 -4.27 -2.53 6.66
CA GLU A 57 -3.01 -3.14 6.24
C GLU A 57 -2.95 -3.37 4.73
N GLU A 58 -4.05 -3.78 4.13
CA GLU A 58 -4.15 -3.98 2.68
C GLU A 58 -4.05 -2.67 1.93
N ALA A 59 -4.80 -1.64 2.37
CA ALA A 59 -4.72 -0.30 1.79
C ALA A 59 -3.30 0.26 1.83
N ALA A 60 -2.65 0.17 3.00
CA ALA A 60 -1.29 0.63 3.19
C ALA A 60 -0.28 -0.17 2.36
N PHE A 61 -0.46 -1.48 2.21
CA PHE A 61 0.37 -2.32 1.35
C PHE A 61 0.25 -1.89 -0.11
N LEU A 62 -0.97 -1.82 -0.65
CA LEU A 62 -1.21 -1.45 -2.04
C LEU A 62 -0.67 -0.06 -2.36
N LEU A 63 -0.98 0.93 -1.54
CA LEU A 63 -0.51 2.29 -1.74
C LEU A 63 0.99 2.42 -1.49
N GLY A 64 1.51 1.82 -0.42
CA GLY A 64 2.93 1.88 -0.05
C GLY A 64 3.87 1.33 -1.13
N HIS A 65 3.42 0.34 -1.91
CA HIS A 65 4.19 -0.25 -3.00
C HIS A 65 3.91 0.38 -4.37
N SER A 66 2.92 1.27 -4.48
CA SER A 66 2.58 1.93 -5.76
C SER A 66 2.96 3.40 -5.81
N PHE A 67 2.82 4.17 -4.73
CA PHE A 67 2.93 5.64 -4.79
C PHE A 67 4.29 6.13 -5.31
N GLY A 68 5.38 5.45 -4.98
CA GLY A 68 6.72 5.82 -5.43
C GLY A 68 6.97 5.73 -6.94
N HIS A 69 6.05 5.10 -7.69
CA HIS A 69 6.07 5.05 -9.15
C HIS A 69 5.38 6.25 -9.81
N TYR A 70 4.69 7.08 -9.02
CA TYR A 70 4.06 8.31 -9.50
C TYR A 70 5.02 9.51 -9.40
N PRO A 71 4.79 10.54 -10.20
CA PRO A 71 5.59 11.77 -10.11
C PRO A 71 5.48 12.43 -8.74
N LYS A 72 6.56 13.07 -8.27
CA LYS A 72 6.52 13.90 -7.06
C LYS A 72 5.48 15.00 -7.21
N GLY A 73 4.82 15.34 -6.11
CA GLY A 73 3.67 16.25 -6.10
C GLY A 73 2.33 15.58 -6.40
N SER A 74 2.31 14.28 -6.72
CA SER A 74 1.04 13.53 -6.81
C SER A 74 0.32 13.51 -5.47
N ILE A 75 -1.01 13.49 -5.52
CA ILE A 75 -1.91 13.45 -4.37
C ILE A 75 -2.53 12.07 -4.29
N HIS A 76 -2.44 11.43 -3.13
CA HIS A 76 -2.97 10.10 -2.87
C HIS A 76 -4.13 10.19 -1.88
N LEU A 77 -5.37 10.00 -2.36
CA LEU A 77 -6.55 9.90 -1.51
C LEU A 77 -6.71 8.47 -1.01
N VAL A 78 -6.81 8.32 0.30
CA VAL A 78 -7.05 7.04 0.98
C VAL A 78 -8.36 7.15 1.73
N ALA A 79 -9.35 6.36 1.34
CA ALA A 79 -10.66 6.35 1.96
C ALA A 79 -11.02 4.90 2.30
N VAL A 80 -10.49 4.44 3.43
CA VAL A 80 -10.70 3.09 3.98
C VAL A 80 -11.01 3.23 5.46
N ASP A 81 -12.11 2.64 5.91
CA ASP A 81 -12.58 2.70 7.30
C ASP A 81 -12.69 4.15 7.82
N GLU A 82 -13.29 5.03 7.02
CA GLU A 82 -13.36 6.46 7.35
C GLU A 82 -14.55 6.86 8.23
N GLY A 83 -15.52 5.97 8.41
CA GLY A 83 -16.80 6.27 9.06
C GLY A 83 -17.06 5.61 10.42
N HIS A 84 -16.18 4.77 10.92
CA HIS A 84 -16.45 3.95 12.12
C HIS A 84 -16.26 4.67 13.45
N SER A 85 -15.53 5.78 13.50
CA SER A 85 -15.37 6.57 14.70
C SER A 85 -15.82 8.01 14.47
N LYS A 86 -16.58 8.54 15.43
CA LYS A 86 -17.00 9.96 15.42
C LYS A 86 -15.84 10.95 15.58
N GLU A 87 -14.64 10.46 15.89
CA GLU A 87 -13.46 11.26 16.23
C GLU A 87 -12.33 11.11 15.21
N VAL A 88 -12.57 10.45 14.06
CA VAL A 88 -11.53 10.30 13.04
C VAL A 88 -11.26 11.63 12.36
N ARG A 89 -10.09 12.19 12.63
CA ARG A 89 -9.62 13.44 12.02
C ARG A 89 -9.20 13.23 10.58
N PRO A 90 -9.53 14.11 9.65
CA PRO A 90 -8.93 14.09 8.32
C PRO A 90 -7.51 14.66 8.38
N LEU A 91 -6.55 13.93 7.83
CA LEU A 91 -5.14 14.32 7.79
C LEU A 91 -4.66 14.58 6.36
N LEU A 92 -3.78 15.57 6.25
CA LEU A 92 -2.92 15.82 5.10
C LEU A 92 -1.48 15.56 5.50
N MET A 93 -0.82 14.64 4.81
CA MET A 93 0.56 14.26 5.05
C MET A 93 1.41 14.51 3.79
N LEU A 94 2.53 15.20 3.94
CA LEU A 94 3.60 15.23 2.93
C LEU A 94 4.67 14.22 3.33
N LYS A 95 4.99 13.32 2.43
CA LYS A 95 6.01 12.29 2.65
C LYS A 95 6.70 11.93 1.34
N GLU A 96 8.03 11.93 1.34
CA GLU A 96 8.83 11.65 0.14
C GLU A 96 8.42 12.47 -1.09
N GLY A 97 7.92 13.70 -0.88
CA GLY A 97 7.48 14.59 -1.94
C GLY A 97 6.11 14.25 -2.55
N HIS A 98 5.32 13.40 -1.89
CA HIS A 98 3.94 13.04 -2.24
C HIS A 98 2.98 13.52 -1.17
N TRP A 99 1.80 13.95 -1.58
CA TRP A 99 0.72 14.30 -0.67
C TRP A 99 -0.21 13.11 -0.44
N PHE A 100 -0.58 12.87 0.82
CA PHE A 100 -1.53 11.85 1.22
C PHE A 100 -2.67 12.51 1.99
N ILE A 101 -3.90 12.22 1.62
CA ILE A 101 -5.10 12.69 2.31
C ILE A 101 -5.91 11.47 2.72
N GLY A 102 -6.27 11.39 3.99
CA GLY A 102 -7.04 10.26 4.52
C GLY A 102 -7.38 10.41 6.00
N PRO A 103 -8.06 9.41 6.56
CA PRO A 103 -8.45 9.40 7.97
C PRO A 103 -7.26 9.15 8.90
N ASP A 104 -7.30 9.76 10.08
CA ASP A 104 -6.41 9.43 11.20
C ASP A 104 -6.90 8.16 11.92
N ASN A 105 -6.87 7.03 11.23
CA ASN A 105 -7.21 5.71 11.77
C ASN A 105 -6.00 4.75 11.79
N GLY A 106 -4.83 5.27 11.42
CA GLY A 106 -3.57 4.54 11.35
C GLY A 106 -3.15 4.11 9.94
N VAL A 107 -4.01 4.24 8.92
CA VAL A 107 -3.65 3.85 7.54
C VAL A 107 -2.46 4.66 7.02
N LEU A 108 -2.44 5.98 7.25
CA LEU A 108 -1.34 6.85 6.80
C LEU A 108 -0.01 6.53 7.50
N HIS A 109 -0.04 6.16 8.78
CA HIS A 109 1.14 5.70 9.51
C HIS A 109 1.74 4.44 8.86
N MET A 110 0.90 3.51 8.43
CA MET A 110 1.33 2.22 7.87
C MET A 110 1.95 2.33 6.48
N ILE A 111 1.77 3.45 5.77
CA ILE A 111 2.40 3.72 4.48
C ILE A 111 3.88 4.04 4.68
N ARG A 112 4.76 3.04 4.49
CA ARG A 112 6.22 3.15 4.74
C ARG A 112 6.54 3.72 6.12
N PRO A 113 6.23 3.00 7.19
CA PRO A 113 6.33 3.47 8.59
C PRO A 113 7.76 3.78 9.02
N GLU A 114 8.76 3.28 8.28
CA GLU A 114 10.18 3.55 8.49
C GLU A 114 10.61 4.95 8.06
N ILE A 115 9.78 5.64 7.28
CA ILE A 115 10.05 6.99 6.78
C ILE A 115 9.14 7.99 7.50
N ARG A 116 9.74 8.98 8.13
CA ARG A 116 8.98 10.06 8.78
C ARG A 116 8.30 10.95 7.75
N ALA A 117 7.13 11.46 8.07
CA ALA A 117 6.47 12.49 7.29
C ALA A 117 7.28 13.81 7.33
N ASP A 118 7.37 14.48 6.18
CA ASP A 118 8.00 15.81 6.08
C ASP A 118 7.10 16.89 6.69
N GLN A 119 5.78 16.73 6.52
CA GLN A 119 4.74 17.61 7.04
C GLN A 119 3.49 16.81 7.37
N LEU A 120 2.80 17.19 8.44
CA LEU A 120 1.52 16.62 8.84
C LEU A 120 0.60 17.73 9.31
N LEU A 121 -0.62 17.76 8.76
CA LEU A 121 -1.66 18.75 9.12
C LEU A 121 -2.96 18.01 9.38
N GLU A 122 -3.70 18.49 10.37
CA GLU A 122 -5.11 18.18 10.54
C GLU A 122 -5.92 19.11 9.65
N ILE A 123 -6.74 18.54 8.75
CA ILE A 123 -7.55 19.31 7.82
C ILE A 123 -8.72 19.94 8.59
N ASP A 124 -8.81 21.26 8.55
CA ASP A 124 -9.89 22.04 9.17
C ASP A 124 -10.77 22.67 8.08
N PHE A 125 -11.56 21.82 7.42
CA PHE A 125 -12.69 22.35 6.66
C PHE A 125 -13.89 22.43 7.60
N ARG A 126 -14.43 23.61 7.77
CA ARG A 126 -15.73 23.80 8.41
C ARG A 126 -16.81 23.19 7.53
N SER A 127 -16.97 21.87 7.63
CA SER A 127 -18.11 21.18 7.07
C SER A 127 -19.10 20.92 8.19
N GLU A 128 -20.40 21.02 7.89
CA GLU A 128 -21.43 20.37 8.69
C GLU A 128 -21.04 18.87 8.81
N ALA A 129 -21.51 18.19 9.86
CA ALA A 129 -21.23 16.78 10.06
C ALA A 129 -21.51 16.00 8.77
N THR A 130 -20.49 15.40 8.19
CA THR A 130 -20.62 14.59 6.98
C THR A 130 -20.60 13.11 7.31
N ASN A 131 -21.34 12.33 6.54
CA ASN A 131 -21.25 10.87 6.52
C ASN A 131 -20.43 10.33 5.35
N PHE A 132 -19.84 11.21 4.54
CA PHE A 132 -18.97 10.85 3.43
C PHE A 132 -17.72 11.75 3.37
N PRO A 133 -16.78 11.61 4.33
CA PRO A 133 -15.60 12.47 4.45
C PRO A 133 -14.74 12.51 3.17
N ALA A 134 -14.60 11.41 2.46
CA ALA A 134 -13.85 11.40 1.21
C ALA A 134 -14.41 12.38 0.18
N LEU A 135 -15.73 12.48 0.05
CA LEU A 135 -16.37 13.37 -0.90
C LEU A 135 -16.33 14.83 -0.42
N ASP A 136 -16.62 15.06 0.87
CA ASP A 136 -16.91 16.38 1.40
C ASP A 136 -15.69 17.08 1.98
N ILE A 137 -14.63 16.34 2.31
CA ILE A 137 -13.39 16.85 2.90
C ILE A 137 -12.18 16.56 2.02
N TYR A 138 -11.93 15.26 1.66
CA TYR A 138 -10.68 14.90 0.99
C TYR A 138 -10.64 15.41 -0.45
N VAL A 139 -11.75 15.33 -1.19
CA VAL A 139 -11.81 15.85 -2.56
C VAL A 139 -11.60 17.36 -2.60
N PRO A 140 -12.29 18.21 -1.80
CA PRO A 140 -12.00 19.63 -1.74
C PRO A 140 -10.56 19.96 -1.33
N ALA A 141 -9.98 19.21 -0.39
CA ALA A 141 -8.57 19.37 0.00
C ALA A 141 -7.62 19.07 -1.16
N ALA A 142 -7.85 17.96 -1.87
CA ALA A 142 -7.07 17.61 -3.06
C ALA A 142 -7.21 18.67 -4.16
N ALA A 143 -8.42 19.16 -4.40
CA ALA A 143 -8.68 20.21 -5.38
C ALA A 143 -7.96 21.53 -5.03
N HIS A 144 -7.92 21.88 -3.73
CA HIS A 144 -7.13 23.02 -3.27
C HIS A 144 -5.64 22.83 -3.56
N LEU A 145 -5.06 21.68 -3.20
CA LEU A 145 -3.65 21.36 -3.47
C LEU A 145 -3.33 21.42 -4.96
N LEU A 146 -4.20 20.90 -5.82
CA LEU A 146 -4.02 20.93 -7.26
C LEU A 146 -3.98 22.36 -7.83
N ARG A 147 -4.76 23.26 -7.24
CA ARG A 147 -4.82 24.67 -7.68
C ARG A 147 -3.73 25.54 -7.08
N SER A 148 -3.41 25.35 -5.80
CA SER A 148 -2.49 26.23 -5.04
C SER A 148 -1.07 25.67 -4.95
N GLY A 149 -0.90 24.35 -4.99
CA GLY A 149 0.37 23.67 -4.72
C GLY A 149 0.81 23.71 -3.25
N ALA A 150 0.00 24.28 -2.35
CA ALA A 150 0.35 24.49 -0.95
C ALA A 150 -0.72 23.90 0.00
N GLY A 151 -0.26 23.23 1.04
CA GLY A 151 -1.13 22.61 2.06
C GLY A 151 -1.44 23.53 3.25
N ASP A 152 -0.68 24.61 3.43
CA ASP A 152 -0.68 25.44 4.65
C ASP A 152 -2.03 26.09 4.97
N LEU A 153 -2.90 26.26 3.97
CA LEU A 153 -4.22 26.84 4.14
C LEU A 153 -5.32 25.78 4.38
N LEU A 154 -4.97 24.51 4.42
CA LEU A 154 -5.94 23.43 4.55
C LEU A 154 -6.24 23.03 5.99
N GLY A 155 -5.42 23.47 6.94
CA GLY A 155 -5.60 23.09 8.33
C GLY A 155 -4.43 23.50 9.22
N HIS A 156 -4.32 22.85 10.36
CA HIS A 156 -3.32 23.16 11.38
C HIS A 156 -2.24 22.10 11.45
N PRO A 157 -0.95 22.49 11.60
CA PRO A 157 0.13 21.53 11.85
C PRO A 157 -0.18 20.68 13.07
N THR A 158 0.11 19.38 12.96
CA THR A 158 0.02 18.43 14.08
C THR A 158 1.26 17.55 14.11
N ASP A 159 1.70 17.16 15.31
CA ASP A 159 2.83 16.26 15.51
C ASP A 159 2.38 14.81 15.77
N THR A 160 1.07 14.57 15.79
CA THR A 160 0.52 13.28 16.18
C THR A 160 -0.42 12.72 15.13
N MET A 161 -0.33 11.41 14.91
CA MET A 161 -1.31 10.61 14.21
C MET A 161 -1.45 9.26 14.93
N ILE A 162 -2.54 8.55 14.67
CA ILE A 162 -2.72 7.20 15.21
C ILE A 162 -1.66 6.27 14.60
N GLU A 163 -0.84 5.69 15.47
CA GLU A 163 0.14 4.68 15.09
C GLU A 163 -0.44 3.27 15.27
N LYS A 164 -0.33 2.46 14.23
CA LYS A 164 -0.71 1.05 14.28
C LYS A 164 0.53 0.18 14.41
N LYS A 165 0.42 -0.87 15.20
CA LYS A 165 1.47 -1.89 15.32
C LYS A 165 1.56 -2.69 14.01
N ILE A 166 2.73 -2.67 13.40
CA ILE A 166 3.01 -3.43 12.19
C ILE A 166 3.82 -4.68 12.56
N MET A 167 3.39 -5.82 12.05
CA MET A 167 4.12 -7.08 12.25
C MET A 167 5.38 -7.07 11.39
N ARG A 168 6.54 -7.05 12.05
CA ARG A 168 7.85 -7.09 11.39
C ARG A 168 8.41 -8.51 11.44
N PRO A 169 9.21 -8.92 10.45
CA PRO A 169 9.94 -10.18 10.52
C PRO A 169 10.96 -10.13 11.66
N THR A 170 11.28 -11.30 12.21
CA THR A 170 12.23 -11.43 13.32
C THR A 170 13.35 -12.39 12.95
N LEU A 171 14.55 -12.12 13.49
CA LEU A 171 15.71 -13.00 13.36
C LEU A 171 15.71 -14.02 14.50
N GLY A 172 15.96 -15.28 14.18
CA GLY A 172 16.21 -16.33 15.15
C GLY A 172 17.61 -16.23 15.78
N ASN A 173 17.91 -17.15 16.69
CA ASN A 173 19.19 -17.20 17.37
C ASN A 173 20.33 -17.32 16.35
N GLU A 174 21.44 -16.61 16.60
CA GLU A 174 22.62 -16.58 15.74
C GLU A 174 22.35 -16.27 14.26
N LYS A 175 21.22 -15.60 13.97
CA LYS A 175 20.74 -15.31 12.62
C LYS A 175 20.61 -16.58 11.74
N ALA A 176 20.27 -17.70 12.37
CA ALA A 176 20.07 -18.98 11.69
C ALA A 176 18.69 -19.09 11.03
N SER A 177 17.77 -18.19 11.34
CA SER A 177 16.47 -18.15 10.67
C SER A 177 15.87 -16.74 10.64
N ILE A 178 14.92 -16.55 9.72
CA ILE A 178 14.05 -15.37 9.62
C ILE A 178 12.62 -15.88 9.74
N THR A 179 11.86 -15.35 10.69
CA THR A 179 10.44 -15.65 10.81
C THR A 179 9.64 -14.43 10.40
N GLY A 180 8.72 -14.62 9.48
CA GLY A 180 7.75 -13.63 9.03
C GLY A 180 6.35 -14.20 8.92
N ILE A 181 5.47 -13.46 8.30
CA ILE A 181 4.08 -13.83 8.06
C ILE A 181 3.69 -13.54 6.61
N VAL A 182 2.62 -14.15 6.14
CA VAL A 182 1.92 -13.73 4.93
C VAL A 182 1.27 -12.37 5.19
N GLN A 183 1.75 -11.33 4.51
CA GLN A 183 1.22 -9.96 4.66
C GLN A 183 0.19 -9.61 3.59
N HIS A 184 0.25 -10.28 2.42
CA HIS A 184 -0.69 -10.04 1.33
C HIS A 184 -0.83 -11.30 0.47
N ILE A 185 -2.02 -11.47 -0.10
CA ILE A 185 -2.31 -12.51 -1.10
C ILE A 185 -2.77 -11.79 -2.36
N ASP A 186 -2.03 -11.96 -3.45
CA ASP A 186 -2.32 -11.27 -4.69
C ASP A 186 -3.52 -11.90 -5.46
N ALA A 187 -3.94 -11.25 -6.54
CA ALA A 187 -5.04 -11.74 -7.38
C ALA A 187 -4.77 -13.11 -8.04
N TYR A 188 -3.51 -13.54 -8.05
CA TYR A 188 -3.12 -14.87 -8.52
C TYR A 188 -3.15 -15.91 -7.41
N GLY A 189 -3.40 -15.50 -6.15
CA GLY A 189 -3.34 -16.35 -4.97
C GLY A 189 -1.90 -16.65 -4.54
N ASN A 190 -0.90 -15.88 -4.98
CA ASN A 190 0.45 -15.96 -4.46
C ASN A 190 0.52 -15.36 -3.06
N LEU A 191 1.36 -15.94 -2.20
CA LEU A 191 1.55 -15.53 -0.82
C LEU A 191 2.74 -14.60 -0.73
N ILE A 192 2.52 -13.33 -0.48
CA ILE A 192 3.60 -12.35 -0.30
C ILE A 192 3.87 -12.21 1.19
N SER A 193 5.08 -12.57 1.60
CA SER A 193 5.49 -12.44 3.00
C SER A 193 6.00 -11.05 3.32
N ASN A 194 6.12 -10.74 4.61
CA ASN A 194 6.81 -9.54 5.07
C ASN A 194 8.33 -9.72 5.24
N ILE A 195 8.90 -10.85 4.75
CA ILE A 195 10.33 -11.13 4.81
C ILE A 195 11.03 -10.44 3.65
N PRO A 196 11.91 -9.44 3.88
CA PRO A 196 12.66 -8.80 2.81
C PRO A 196 13.67 -9.76 2.18
N GLY A 197 13.74 -9.78 0.86
CA GLY A 197 14.76 -10.52 0.13
C GLY A 197 16.20 -10.08 0.46
N SER A 198 16.37 -8.81 0.83
CA SER A 198 17.65 -8.29 1.31
C SER A 198 18.13 -8.99 2.58
N TRP A 199 17.23 -9.31 3.52
CA TRP A 199 17.58 -10.06 4.72
C TRP A 199 17.98 -11.51 4.39
N ILE A 200 17.27 -12.15 3.47
CA ILE A 200 17.65 -13.50 3.03
C ILE A 200 19.04 -13.46 2.45
N LYS A 201 19.34 -12.54 1.54
CA LYS A 201 20.66 -12.36 0.93
C LYS A 201 21.75 -12.06 1.97
N GLU A 202 21.46 -11.17 2.93
CA GLU A 202 22.41 -10.75 3.97
C GLU A 202 22.77 -11.90 4.91
N TYR A 203 21.74 -12.67 5.35
CA TYR A 203 21.94 -13.67 6.40
C TYR A 203 22.16 -15.09 5.89
N GLN A 204 21.92 -15.37 4.63
CA GLN A 204 22.18 -16.69 4.05
C GLN A 204 23.69 -16.97 3.95
N GLY A 205 24.48 -16.06 3.35
CA GLY A 205 25.88 -16.32 3.04
C GLY A 205 26.04 -17.57 2.18
N ASP A 206 26.98 -18.44 2.58
CA ASP A 206 27.27 -19.73 1.90
C ASP A 206 26.39 -20.89 2.40
N ARG A 207 25.44 -20.63 3.32
CA ARG A 207 24.55 -21.65 3.90
C ARG A 207 23.45 -22.05 2.92
N SER A 208 23.00 -23.31 3.03
CA SER A 208 21.80 -23.73 2.33
C SER A 208 20.55 -23.07 2.95
N LEU A 209 19.48 -23.00 2.16
CA LEU A 209 18.23 -22.34 2.56
C LEU A 209 17.10 -23.36 2.58
N GLU A 210 16.28 -23.31 3.61
CA GLU A 210 15.02 -24.03 3.71
C GLU A 210 13.91 -23.07 4.12
N ILE A 211 12.83 -22.98 3.34
CA ILE A 211 11.65 -22.19 3.66
C ILE A 211 10.59 -23.15 4.18
N ASP A 212 10.26 -23.02 5.46
CA ASP A 212 9.24 -23.80 6.14
C ASP A 212 7.90 -23.03 6.11
N LEU A 213 6.93 -23.62 5.46
CA LEU A 213 5.57 -23.08 5.33
C LEU A 213 4.61 -23.65 6.38
N GLY A 214 5.13 -24.46 7.31
CA GLY A 214 4.30 -25.25 8.22
C GLY A 214 3.67 -26.46 7.54
N ARG A 215 2.87 -27.24 8.28
CA ARG A 215 2.14 -28.41 7.74
C ARG A 215 3.01 -29.41 6.96
N ARG A 216 4.31 -29.50 7.28
CA ARG A 216 5.34 -30.32 6.61
C ARG A 216 5.66 -29.91 5.17
N GLN A 217 5.28 -28.69 4.77
CA GLN A 217 5.59 -28.15 3.45
C GLN A 217 6.88 -27.32 3.53
N LYS A 218 7.84 -27.65 2.66
CA LYS A 218 9.14 -26.99 2.63
C LYS A 218 9.56 -26.71 1.20
N ILE A 219 10.26 -25.61 1.01
CA ILE A 219 10.89 -25.23 -0.26
C ILE A 219 12.38 -25.00 0.03
N SER A 220 13.26 -25.67 -0.70
CA SER A 220 14.71 -25.63 -0.47
C SER A 220 15.50 -24.76 -1.46
N LYS A 221 14.79 -24.04 -2.34
CA LYS A 221 15.43 -23.23 -3.38
C LYS A 221 14.65 -21.95 -3.61
N LEU A 222 15.37 -20.81 -3.74
CA LEU A 222 14.82 -19.61 -4.35
C LEU A 222 14.97 -19.67 -5.87
N CYS A 223 13.86 -19.49 -6.57
CA CYS A 223 13.82 -19.31 -8.01
C CYS A 223 14.02 -17.85 -8.38
N THR A 224 14.53 -17.61 -9.58
CA THR A 224 14.61 -16.27 -10.17
C THR A 224 13.35 -15.95 -10.97
N HIS A 225 12.69 -16.99 -11.50
CA HIS A 225 11.50 -16.86 -12.33
C HIS A 225 10.49 -17.97 -12.03
N TYR A 226 9.20 -17.69 -12.21
CA TYR A 226 8.12 -18.68 -12.07
C TYR A 226 8.30 -19.91 -12.98
N ARG A 227 8.96 -19.74 -14.15
CA ARG A 227 9.16 -20.81 -15.14
C ARG A 227 10.20 -21.87 -14.74
N GLU A 228 10.93 -21.67 -13.65
CA GLU A 228 11.94 -22.63 -13.20
C GLU A 228 11.37 -23.89 -12.54
N MET A 229 10.07 -23.89 -12.26
CA MET A 229 9.37 -25.05 -11.69
C MET A 229 8.37 -25.61 -12.68
N ASP A 230 8.03 -26.89 -12.49
CA ASP A 230 6.96 -27.53 -13.26
C ASP A 230 5.59 -27.06 -12.79
N ASP A 231 4.59 -27.24 -13.67
CA ASP A 231 3.23 -26.82 -13.40
C ASP A 231 2.65 -27.55 -12.17
N GLY A 232 1.97 -26.81 -11.32
CA GLY A 232 1.36 -27.32 -10.08
C GLY A 232 2.32 -27.46 -8.89
N LEU A 233 3.62 -27.22 -9.08
CA LEU A 233 4.59 -27.26 -7.98
C LEU A 233 4.77 -25.89 -7.32
N PRO A 234 4.94 -25.88 -5.98
CA PRO A 234 5.24 -24.66 -5.24
C PRO A 234 6.67 -24.18 -5.52
N LEU A 235 6.83 -22.89 -5.54
CA LEU A 235 8.13 -22.21 -5.67
C LEU A 235 8.20 -21.00 -4.76
N ALA A 236 9.41 -20.57 -4.47
CA ALA A 236 9.70 -19.34 -3.76
C ALA A 236 10.61 -18.45 -4.59
N LEU A 237 10.35 -17.15 -4.60
CA LEU A 237 11.17 -16.14 -5.26
C LEU A 237 11.15 -14.82 -4.49
N ILE A 238 12.04 -13.91 -4.85
CA ILE A 238 11.93 -12.52 -4.39
C ILE A 238 11.19 -11.74 -5.48
N ASN A 239 10.03 -11.21 -5.13
CA ASN A 239 9.18 -10.50 -6.07
C ASN A 239 9.68 -9.08 -6.38
N SER A 240 8.99 -8.38 -7.30
CA SER A 240 9.34 -7.01 -7.72
C SER A 240 9.27 -5.97 -6.61
N MET A 241 8.53 -6.25 -5.52
CA MET A 241 8.46 -5.40 -4.32
C MET A 241 9.59 -5.68 -3.33
N GLY A 242 10.46 -6.68 -3.60
CA GLY A 242 11.59 -7.05 -2.76
C GLY A 242 11.27 -8.00 -1.62
N TYR A 243 10.11 -8.64 -1.60
CA TYR A 243 9.71 -9.60 -0.57
C TYR A 243 9.78 -11.04 -1.04
N LEU A 244 9.97 -11.95 -0.07
CA LEU A 244 9.79 -13.38 -0.32
C LEU A 244 8.33 -13.66 -0.68
N GLU A 245 8.14 -14.25 -1.85
CA GLU A 245 6.86 -14.69 -2.37
C GLU A 245 6.84 -16.20 -2.54
N ILE A 246 5.74 -16.82 -2.16
CA ILE A 246 5.45 -18.23 -2.40
C ILE A 246 4.36 -18.30 -3.46
N ALA A 247 4.66 -18.98 -4.54
CA ALA A 247 3.75 -19.13 -5.67
C ALA A 247 3.61 -20.62 -6.05
N VAL A 248 2.61 -20.90 -6.85
CA VAL A 248 2.49 -22.18 -7.55
C VAL A 248 2.39 -21.90 -9.03
N LYS A 249 3.29 -22.50 -9.83
CA LYS A 249 3.22 -22.35 -11.27
C LYS A 249 1.94 -22.96 -11.80
N ARG A 250 1.17 -22.18 -12.54
CA ARG A 250 -0.13 -22.57 -13.03
C ARG A 250 -0.05 -23.40 -14.31
N GLN A 251 -0.92 -24.42 -14.41
CA GLN A 251 -1.34 -24.94 -15.69
C GLN A 251 -2.34 -23.99 -16.35
N ALA A 252 -2.32 -23.91 -17.67
CA ALA A 252 -3.35 -23.21 -18.43
C ALA A 252 -4.71 -23.90 -18.20
N GLY A 253 -5.65 -23.22 -17.53
CA GLY A 253 -7.00 -23.74 -17.26
C GLY A 253 -7.81 -22.82 -16.32
N PRO A 254 -9.14 -23.02 -16.25
CA PRO A 254 -10.03 -22.11 -15.52
C PRO A 254 -9.98 -22.24 -13.99
N ALA A 255 -9.22 -23.18 -13.42
CA ALA A 255 -9.17 -23.39 -11.98
C ALA A 255 -8.19 -22.40 -11.32
N ASN A 256 -8.72 -21.52 -10.51
CA ASN A 256 -8.04 -20.44 -9.81
C ASN A 256 -7.34 -20.92 -8.52
N ASN A 257 -6.56 -21.99 -8.58
CA ASN A 257 -5.91 -22.57 -7.42
C ASN A 257 -4.50 -21.96 -7.25
N GLY A 258 -4.41 -20.76 -6.70
CA GLY A 258 -3.12 -20.14 -6.32
C GLY A 258 -2.47 -20.85 -5.12
N ALA A 259 -1.26 -20.41 -4.77
CA ALA A 259 -0.49 -20.97 -3.65
C ALA A 259 -1.30 -20.96 -2.34
N SER A 260 -2.07 -19.92 -2.08
CA SER A 260 -2.93 -19.82 -0.89
C SER A 260 -3.86 -21.02 -0.75
N GLN A 261 -4.61 -21.34 -1.79
CA GLN A 261 -5.57 -22.45 -1.76
C GLN A 261 -4.89 -23.82 -1.75
N LEU A 262 -3.85 -24.01 -2.61
CA LEU A 262 -3.18 -25.30 -2.75
C LEU A 262 -2.37 -25.67 -1.52
N LEU A 263 -1.75 -24.69 -0.88
CA LEU A 263 -0.94 -24.90 0.33
C LEU A 263 -1.75 -24.73 1.62
N GLY A 264 -2.99 -24.22 1.52
CA GLY A 264 -3.87 -23.95 2.66
C GLY A 264 -3.30 -22.87 3.59
N LEU A 265 -2.65 -21.85 3.02
CA LEU A 265 -2.05 -20.74 3.76
C LEU A 265 -2.83 -19.45 3.52
N TYR A 266 -2.97 -18.66 4.57
CA TYR A 266 -3.80 -17.46 4.61
C TYR A 266 -3.02 -16.26 5.14
N LEU A 267 -3.64 -15.09 5.12
CA LEU A 267 -3.07 -13.88 5.75
C LEU A 267 -2.69 -14.17 7.20
N ARG A 268 -1.51 -13.67 7.59
CA ARG A 268 -0.89 -13.81 8.92
C ARG A 268 -0.36 -15.21 9.25
N ASP A 269 -0.47 -16.19 8.35
CA ASP A 269 0.22 -17.46 8.53
C ASP A 269 1.73 -17.26 8.56
N ARG A 270 2.40 -18.04 9.42
CA ARG A 270 3.84 -17.95 9.64
C ARG A 270 4.61 -18.57 8.47
N ILE A 271 5.65 -17.88 8.05
CA ILE A 271 6.68 -18.37 7.14
C ILE A 271 8.02 -18.26 7.84
N GLU A 272 8.83 -19.33 7.79
CA GLU A 272 10.17 -19.32 8.37
C GLU A 272 11.21 -19.72 7.30
N VAL A 273 12.24 -18.87 7.17
CA VAL A 273 13.42 -19.17 6.34
C VAL A 273 14.54 -19.59 7.28
N ARG A 274 15.05 -20.80 7.10
CA ARG A 274 16.16 -21.37 7.87
C ARG A 274 17.43 -21.45 7.03
N PHE A 275 18.57 -21.23 7.66
CA PHE A 275 19.89 -21.30 7.06
C PHE A 275 20.69 -22.41 7.75
N THR A 276 21.07 -23.45 6.99
CA THR A 276 21.78 -24.65 7.47
C THR A 276 23.11 -24.86 6.78
#